data_4d1085e4d9f007dc0b5783adf5bb8b6c
#
_entry.id   4d1085e4d9f007dc0b5783adf5bb8b6c
#
_cell.length_a   1.000
_cell.length_b   1.000
_cell.length_c   1.000
_cell.angle_alpha   90.00
_cell.angle_beta   90.00
_cell.angle_gamma   90.00
#
_symmetry.space_group_name_H-M   'P 1'
#
loop_
_entity.id
_entity.type
_entity.pdbx_description
1 polymer ?
#
loop_
_entity_poly.entity_id
_entity_poly.type
_entity_poly.pdbx_seq_one_letter_code
_entity_poly.pdbx_strand_id
1 'polypeptide(L)'
;MNNKHKIIAVEEHFMHPSLSNHLGHAAQQPDQIKERLFDFSDIRIREMDSAGIDVQILSHQSPGSQRLKNEVAIDACKNVNNALAQVISNHSDRFLGFSMLPSNLPIDAASELRRSVEELGFKGAMIHGLSSGRMVDEKFFWPIFAEAERLDVPIYLHPALPDKEVTERYYAPYDASHPMLTRAAWGFGVEAGTQAIRMILSGIFN
;
A
#
# COMPACT_ATOMS: atom_id res chain seq x y z
N MET A 1 -5.18 21.17 31.46
CA MET A 1 -4.95 19.84 30.85
C MET A 1 -4.40 20.12 29.45
N ASN A 2 -3.12 19.81 29.20
CA ASN A 2 -2.55 19.92 27.87
C ASN A 2 -3.19 18.85 26.98
N ASN A 3 -4.13 19.27 26.14
CA ASN A 3 -4.73 18.38 25.14
C ASN A 3 -3.68 18.16 24.03
N LYS A 4 -2.72 17.25 24.27
CA LYS A 4 -1.73 16.88 23.26
C LYS A 4 -2.50 16.13 22.16
N HIS A 5 -2.53 16.68 20.94
CA HIS A 5 -3.12 16.00 19.79
C HIS A 5 -2.36 14.71 19.51
N LYS A 6 -3.09 13.65 19.26
CA LYS A 6 -2.53 12.36 18.84
C LYS A 6 -2.03 12.45 17.42
N ILE A 7 -0.78 12.05 17.18
CA ILE A 7 -0.18 12.00 15.85
C ILE A 7 -0.30 10.59 15.29
N ILE A 8 -0.99 10.46 14.15
CA ILE A 8 -1.19 9.19 13.43
C ILE A 8 -0.50 9.30 12.07
N ALA A 9 0.52 8.50 11.83
CA ALA A 9 1.18 8.38 10.53
C ALA A 9 0.46 7.33 9.68
N VAL A 10 0.11 7.67 8.43
CA VAL A 10 -0.81 6.84 7.61
C VAL A 10 -0.15 6.11 6.44
N GLU A 11 1.11 6.41 6.12
CA GLU A 11 1.85 5.77 5.03
C GLU A 11 3.14 5.14 5.57
N GLU A 12 2.96 4.09 6.38
CA GLU A 12 4.05 3.42 7.07
C GLU A 12 4.21 2.00 6.55
N HIS A 13 5.31 1.79 5.81
CA HIS A 13 5.51 0.52 5.12
C HIS A 13 6.21 -0.53 5.96
N PHE A 14 5.86 -1.78 5.66
CA PHE A 14 6.59 -2.98 6.08
C PHE A 14 6.80 -3.93 4.91
N MET A 15 7.72 -4.88 5.07
CA MET A 15 7.93 -5.98 4.14
C MET A 15 7.66 -7.31 4.84
N HIS A 16 6.95 -8.20 4.13
CA HIS A 16 6.77 -9.57 4.61
C HIS A 16 7.76 -10.50 3.89
N PRO A 17 8.50 -11.38 4.62
CA PRO A 17 9.55 -12.23 4.03
C PRO A 17 9.07 -13.11 2.88
N SER A 18 7.82 -13.60 2.90
CA SER A 18 7.27 -14.45 1.84
C SER A 18 7.18 -13.76 0.47
N LEU A 19 7.21 -12.43 0.44
CA LEU A 19 7.14 -11.64 -0.79
C LEU A 19 8.49 -11.09 -1.25
N SER A 20 9.58 -11.35 -0.53
CA SER A 20 10.91 -10.83 -0.84
C SER A 20 11.35 -11.09 -2.28
N ASN A 21 11.03 -12.27 -2.82
CA ASN A 21 11.37 -12.67 -4.18
C ASN A 21 10.50 -12.00 -5.26
N HIS A 22 9.40 -11.37 -4.87
CA HIS A 22 8.46 -10.70 -5.79
C HIS A 22 8.60 -9.17 -5.83
N LEU A 23 9.45 -8.62 -4.98
CA LEU A 23 9.54 -7.17 -4.76
C LEU A 23 10.37 -6.42 -5.82
N GLY A 24 11.06 -7.11 -6.72
CA GLY A 24 11.87 -6.49 -7.77
C GLY A 24 12.87 -5.46 -7.21
N HIS A 25 12.74 -4.19 -7.61
CA HIS A 25 13.63 -3.13 -7.11
C HIS A 25 13.49 -2.84 -5.61
N ALA A 26 12.38 -3.18 -4.97
CA ALA A 26 12.24 -3.06 -3.53
C ALA A 26 13.19 -4.00 -2.78
N ALA A 27 13.58 -5.13 -3.40
CA ALA A 27 14.59 -6.02 -2.86
C ALA A 27 16.02 -5.44 -2.89
N GLN A 28 16.24 -4.37 -3.66
CA GLN A 28 17.54 -3.69 -3.81
C GLN A 28 17.68 -2.48 -2.88
N GLN A 29 16.79 -2.31 -1.90
CA GLN A 29 16.90 -1.27 -0.89
C GLN A 29 18.21 -1.43 -0.09
N PRO A 30 18.82 -0.32 0.40
CA PRO A 30 19.92 -0.38 1.35
C PRO A 30 19.56 -1.23 2.58
N ASP A 31 20.52 -1.94 3.14
CA ASP A 31 20.27 -2.86 4.26
C ASP A 31 19.64 -2.16 5.47
N GLN A 32 20.02 -0.92 5.76
CA GLN A 32 19.41 -0.11 6.82
C GLN A 32 17.90 0.15 6.59
N ILE A 33 17.47 0.28 5.33
CA ILE A 33 16.04 0.43 5.00
C ILE A 33 15.34 -0.92 5.14
N LYS A 34 15.96 -2.01 4.65
CA LYS A 34 15.41 -3.36 4.81
C LYS A 34 15.20 -3.72 6.28
N GLU A 35 16.20 -3.45 7.13
CA GLU A 35 16.10 -3.70 8.57
C GLU A 35 14.85 -3.04 9.15
N ARG A 36 14.60 -1.76 8.86
CA ARG A 36 13.40 -1.03 9.30
C ARG A 36 12.10 -1.60 8.76
N LEU A 37 12.11 -2.05 7.49
CA LEU A 37 10.91 -2.59 6.85
C LEU A 37 10.50 -3.96 7.40
N PHE A 38 11.46 -4.74 7.93
CA PHE A 38 11.19 -6.03 8.57
C PHE A 38 11.01 -5.94 10.08
N ASP A 39 11.36 -4.80 10.69
CA ASP A 39 11.20 -4.59 12.11
C ASP A 39 9.80 -4.08 12.45
N PHE A 40 9.17 -4.72 13.41
CA PHE A 40 7.86 -4.35 13.95
C PHE A 40 7.88 -4.03 15.44
N SER A 41 9.05 -4.03 16.07
CA SER A 41 9.17 -3.90 17.50
C SER A 41 10.16 -2.82 17.91
N ASP A 42 11.43 -3.17 18.02
CA ASP A 42 12.41 -2.36 18.74
C ASP A 42 12.82 -1.08 17.98
N ILE A 43 13.17 -1.20 16.72
CA ILE A 43 13.64 -0.05 15.93
C ILE A 43 12.45 0.88 15.65
N ARG A 44 11.36 0.33 15.13
CA ARG A 44 10.18 1.07 14.72
C ARG A 44 9.56 1.84 15.91
N ILE A 45 9.34 1.19 17.03
CA ILE A 45 8.75 1.83 18.21
C ILE A 45 9.67 2.92 18.77
N ARG A 46 10.98 2.69 18.87
CA ARG A 46 11.93 3.72 19.30
C ARG A 46 11.94 4.94 18.36
N GLU A 47 11.89 4.72 17.04
CA GLU A 47 11.85 5.81 16.06
C GLU A 47 10.53 6.58 16.16
N MET A 48 9.39 5.91 16.36
CA MET A 48 8.10 6.54 16.64
C MET A 48 8.17 7.41 17.90
N ASP A 49 8.71 6.88 18.98
CA ASP A 49 8.82 7.60 20.25
C ASP A 49 9.69 8.85 20.10
N SER A 50 10.84 8.73 19.41
CA SER A 50 11.74 9.85 19.19
C SER A 50 11.14 10.93 18.26
N ALA A 51 10.28 10.53 17.33
CA ALA A 51 9.57 11.44 16.42
C ALA A 51 8.25 11.98 16.99
N GLY A 52 7.80 11.47 18.15
CA GLY A 52 6.52 11.85 18.75
C GLY A 52 5.30 11.30 18.01
N ILE A 53 5.46 10.20 17.27
CA ILE A 53 4.37 9.52 16.57
C ILE A 53 3.68 8.57 17.55
N ASP A 54 2.38 8.78 17.77
CA ASP A 54 1.61 7.96 18.69
C ASP A 54 1.17 6.64 18.04
N VAL A 55 0.73 6.67 16.80
CA VAL A 55 0.23 5.50 16.05
C VAL A 55 0.73 5.50 14.62
N GLN A 56 1.07 4.33 14.10
CA GLN A 56 1.31 4.10 12.68
C GLN A 56 0.23 3.19 12.09
N ILE A 57 -0.26 3.52 10.88
CA ILE A 57 -1.06 2.61 10.07
C ILE A 57 -0.13 1.89 9.11
N LEU A 58 0.11 0.61 9.39
CA LEU A 58 1.06 -0.21 8.65
C LEU A 58 0.44 -0.74 7.35
N SER A 59 1.21 -0.70 6.26
CA SER A 59 0.83 -1.22 4.95
C SER A 59 2.00 -1.94 4.29
N HIS A 60 1.75 -2.98 3.48
CA HIS A 60 2.82 -3.64 2.77
C HIS A 60 3.42 -2.73 1.71
N GLN A 61 4.76 -2.69 1.60
CA GLN A 61 5.47 -1.86 0.63
C GLN A 61 5.09 -2.20 -0.82
N SER A 62 5.14 -1.17 -1.68
CA SER A 62 5.00 -1.33 -3.14
C SER A 62 6.00 -2.36 -3.70
N PRO A 63 5.63 -3.18 -4.69
CA PRO A 63 4.35 -3.18 -5.42
C PRO A 63 3.21 -3.95 -4.74
N GLY A 64 3.36 -4.42 -3.51
CA GLY A 64 2.35 -5.25 -2.85
C GLY A 64 2.01 -6.50 -3.66
N SER A 65 0.73 -6.74 -3.87
CA SER A 65 0.21 -7.87 -4.65
C SER A 65 0.06 -7.59 -6.15
N GLN A 66 0.17 -6.32 -6.60
CA GLN A 66 -0.21 -5.90 -7.96
C GLN A 66 0.57 -6.59 -9.08
N ARG A 67 1.71 -7.19 -8.77
CA ARG A 67 2.56 -7.94 -9.71
C ARG A 67 2.55 -9.45 -9.48
N LEU A 68 1.80 -9.93 -8.50
CA LEU A 68 1.66 -11.36 -8.26
C LEU A 68 0.80 -12.00 -9.34
N LYS A 69 1.11 -13.25 -9.68
CA LYS A 69 0.23 -14.07 -10.50
C LYS A 69 -1.05 -14.39 -9.72
N ASN A 70 -2.17 -14.48 -10.41
CA ASN A 70 -3.48 -14.70 -9.80
C ASN A 70 -3.52 -15.95 -8.91
N GLU A 71 -2.84 -17.02 -9.33
CA GLU A 71 -2.83 -18.32 -8.63
C GLU A 71 -2.26 -18.25 -7.22
N VAL A 72 -1.39 -17.26 -6.95
CA VAL A 72 -0.73 -17.12 -5.65
C VAL A 72 -1.17 -15.86 -4.88
N ALA A 73 -1.84 -14.91 -5.56
CA ALA A 73 -2.13 -13.60 -5.00
C ALA A 73 -3.07 -13.67 -3.79
N ILE A 74 -4.09 -14.53 -3.84
CA ILE A 74 -5.09 -14.64 -2.76
C ILE A 74 -4.41 -15.14 -1.48
N ASP A 75 -3.68 -16.25 -1.55
CA ASP A 75 -3.02 -16.82 -0.39
C ASP A 75 -1.91 -15.91 0.15
N ALA A 76 -1.17 -15.27 -0.75
CA ALA A 76 -0.15 -14.30 -0.37
C ALA A 76 -0.74 -13.12 0.41
N CYS A 77 -1.86 -12.55 -0.05
CA CYS A 77 -2.54 -11.47 0.65
C CYS A 77 -3.04 -11.90 2.03
N LYS A 78 -3.72 -13.07 2.11
CA LYS A 78 -4.19 -13.61 3.38
C LYS A 78 -3.05 -13.83 4.38
N ASN A 79 -1.94 -14.41 3.92
CA ASN A 79 -0.78 -14.67 4.78
C ASN A 79 -0.17 -13.37 5.32
N VAL A 80 0.00 -12.36 4.46
CA VAL A 80 0.54 -11.06 4.85
C VAL A 80 -0.39 -10.35 5.83
N ASN A 81 -1.69 -10.32 5.54
CA ASN A 81 -2.67 -9.67 6.42
C ASN A 81 -2.78 -10.37 7.78
N ASN A 82 -2.73 -11.71 7.81
CA ASN A 82 -2.72 -12.45 9.07
C ASN A 82 -1.46 -12.16 9.90
N ALA A 83 -0.29 -12.10 9.26
CA ALA A 83 0.96 -11.76 9.94
C ALA A 83 0.90 -10.32 10.49
N LEU A 84 0.39 -9.36 9.72
CA LEU A 84 0.20 -7.99 10.20
C LEU A 84 -0.78 -7.92 11.37
N ALA A 85 -1.89 -8.65 11.32
CA ALA A 85 -2.86 -8.70 12.42
C ALA A 85 -2.23 -9.20 13.72
N GLN A 86 -1.34 -10.19 13.64
CA GLN A 86 -0.58 -10.68 14.81
C GLN A 86 0.34 -9.60 15.37
N VAL A 87 1.03 -8.83 14.50
CA VAL A 87 1.87 -7.69 14.94
C VAL A 87 1.02 -6.63 15.64
N ILE A 88 -0.13 -6.28 15.06
CA ILE A 88 -1.04 -5.28 15.65
C ILE A 88 -1.56 -5.77 17.01
N SER A 89 -1.90 -7.04 17.15
CA SER A 89 -2.39 -7.57 18.42
C SER A 89 -1.38 -7.46 19.56
N ASN A 90 -0.09 -7.52 19.24
CA ASN A 90 1.01 -7.37 20.22
C ASN A 90 1.28 -5.90 20.59
N HIS A 91 0.84 -4.94 19.76
CA HIS A 91 1.10 -3.51 19.91
C HIS A 91 -0.14 -2.68 19.53
N SER A 92 -1.31 -3.05 20.05
CA SER A 92 -2.62 -2.51 19.66
C SER A 92 -2.84 -1.02 19.94
N ASP A 93 -2.02 -0.44 20.81
CA ASP A 93 -1.98 0.99 21.12
C ASP A 93 -1.07 1.79 20.18
N ARG A 94 -0.21 1.11 19.41
CA ARG A 94 0.79 1.74 18.53
C ARG A 94 0.55 1.47 17.04
N PHE A 95 -0.06 0.34 16.68
CA PHE A 95 -0.23 -0.05 15.28
C PHE A 95 -1.69 -0.25 14.89
N LEU A 96 -2.01 0.20 13.69
CA LEU A 96 -3.20 -0.13 12.92
C LEU A 96 -2.77 -0.71 11.57
N GLY A 97 -3.69 -1.27 10.79
CA GLY A 97 -3.34 -1.89 9.51
C GLY A 97 -4.21 -1.44 8.35
N PHE A 98 -3.57 -1.32 7.17
CA PHE A 98 -4.23 -1.37 5.87
C PHE A 98 -4.01 -2.73 5.22
N SER A 99 -5.08 -3.29 4.67
CA SER A 99 -5.08 -4.58 4.00
C SER A 99 -4.29 -4.54 2.69
N MET A 100 -3.50 -5.58 2.43
CA MET A 100 -3.00 -5.90 1.11
C MET A 100 -4.05 -6.74 0.38
N LEU A 101 -4.48 -6.31 -0.81
CA LEU A 101 -5.56 -6.95 -1.57
C LEU A 101 -5.03 -7.61 -2.85
N PRO A 102 -5.58 -8.76 -3.29
CA PRO A 102 -5.29 -9.36 -4.58
C PRO A 102 -6.00 -8.58 -5.71
N SER A 103 -5.56 -7.34 -5.97
CA SER A 103 -6.29 -6.34 -6.79
C SER A 103 -6.60 -6.81 -8.21
N ASN A 104 -5.79 -7.71 -8.78
CA ASN A 104 -6.03 -8.31 -10.09
C ASN A 104 -7.25 -9.27 -10.12
N LEU A 105 -7.80 -9.59 -8.96
CA LEU A 105 -8.97 -10.44 -8.73
C LEU A 105 -9.99 -9.65 -7.88
N PRO A 106 -10.74 -8.69 -8.46
CA PRO A 106 -11.50 -7.71 -7.68
C PRO A 106 -12.56 -8.29 -6.75
N ILE A 107 -13.15 -9.43 -7.11
CA ILE A 107 -14.13 -10.11 -6.23
C ILE A 107 -13.44 -10.71 -5.01
N ASP A 108 -12.29 -11.36 -5.21
CA ASP A 108 -11.49 -11.90 -4.12
C ASP A 108 -10.87 -10.78 -3.27
N ALA A 109 -10.50 -9.68 -3.91
CA ALA A 109 -10.01 -8.48 -3.24
C ALA A 109 -11.08 -7.85 -2.33
N ALA A 110 -12.32 -7.73 -2.80
CA ALA A 110 -13.44 -7.27 -2.00
C ALA A 110 -13.71 -8.23 -0.81
N SER A 111 -13.65 -9.54 -1.04
CA SER A 111 -13.79 -10.54 0.02
C SER A 111 -12.69 -10.46 1.07
N GLU A 112 -11.44 -10.25 0.64
CA GLU A 112 -10.31 -10.10 1.56
C GLU A 112 -10.34 -8.76 2.32
N LEU A 113 -10.82 -7.67 1.68
CA LEU A 113 -11.06 -6.40 2.35
C LEU A 113 -12.08 -6.59 3.49
N ARG A 114 -13.22 -7.24 3.20
CA ARG A 114 -14.24 -7.56 4.20
C ARG A 114 -13.64 -8.32 5.37
N ARG A 115 -12.95 -9.42 5.08
CA ARG A 115 -12.32 -10.25 6.12
C ARG A 115 -11.33 -9.44 6.96
N SER A 116 -10.51 -8.63 6.31
CA SER A 116 -9.49 -7.82 7.00
C SER A 116 -10.11 -6.79 7.94
N VAL A 117 -11.22 -6.18 7.54
CA VAL A 117 -11.90 -5.17 8.37
C VAL A 117 -12.72 -5.85 9.48
N GLU A 118 -13.56 -6.84 9.15
CA GLU A 118 -14.51 -7.42 10.08
C GLU A 118 -13.86 -8.42 11.07
N GLU A 119 -12.83 -9.19 10.61
CA GLU A 119 -12.22 -10.22 11.44
C GLU A 119 -10.84 -9.80 12.00
N LEU A 120 -10.04 -9.03 11.25
CA LEU A 120 -8.70 -8.61 11.68
C LEU A 120 -8.66 -7.18 12.24
N GLY A 121 -9.75 -6.41 12.15
CA GLY A 121 -9.85 -5.06 12.70
C GLY A 121 -9.10 -3.98 11.93
N PHE A 122 -8.74 -4.23 10.65
CA PHE A 122 -8.03 -3.28 9.82
C PHE A 122 -8.88 -2.04 9.50
N LYS A 123 -8.23 -0.95 9.14
CA LYS A 123 -8.86 0.37 8.98
C LYS A 123 -9.09 0.75 7.52
N GLY A 124 -8.92 -0.17 6.61
CA GLY A 124 -9.05 0.00 5.17
C GLY A 124 -8.03 -0.81 4.41
N ALA A 125 -7.71 -0.39 3.19
CA ALA A 125 -6.71 -1.05 2.37
C ALA A 125 -5.81 -0.04 1.65
N MET A 126 -4.62 -0.50 1.22
CA MET A 126 -3.74 0.26 0.33
C MET A 126 -3.65 -0.41 -1.03
N ILE A 127 -3.81 0.38 -2.10
CA ILE A 127 -3.64 -0.05 -3.49
C ILE A 127 -2.49 0.75 -4.11
N HIS A 128 -1.51 0.07 -4.72
CA HIS A 128 -0.33 0.68 -5.30
C HIS A 128 -0.50 0.92 -6.81
N GLY A 129 -1.22 1.98 -7.18
CA GLY A 129 -1.33 2.43 -8.56
C GLY A 129 -1.84 1.38 -9.54
N LEU A 130 -1.15 1.20 -10.66
CA LEU A 130 -1.53 0.27 -11.72
C LEU A 130 -1.54 -1.19 -11.24
N SER A 131 -2.66 -1.87 -11.47
CA SER A 131 -2.78 -3.32 -11.26
C SER A 131 -2.67 -4.04 -12.60
N SER A 132 -1.58 -4.78 -12.82
CA SER A 132 -1.28 -5.44 -14.11
C SER A 132 -1.39 -4.50 -15.31
N GLY A 133 -0.89 -3.27 -15.19
CA GLY A 133 -0.93 -2.25 -16.25
C GLY A 133 -2.28 -1.57 -16.45
N ARG A 134 -3.30 -1.88 -15.62
CA ARG A 134 -4.63 -1.28 -15.70
C ARG A 134 -4.80 -0.19 -14.67
N MET A 135 -5.53 0.86 -15.05
CA MET A 135 -5.89 1.96 -14.16
C MET A 135 -7.02 1.55 -13.21
N VAL A 136 -6.94 1.92 -11.95
CA VAL A 136 -7.89 1.49 -10.90
C VAL A 136 -9.29 2.10 -11.01
N ASP A 137 -9.49 3.11 -11.86
CA ASP A 137 -10.80 3.69 -12.18
C ASP A 137 -11.67 2.80 -13.09
N GLU A 138 -11.07 1.79 -13.74
CA GLU A 138 -11.82 0.90 -14.61
C GLU A 138 -12.90 0.13 -13.83
N LYS A 139 -14.08 -0.04 -14.46
CA LYS A 139 -15.22 -0.76 -13.86
C LYS A 139 -14.89 -2.16 -13.34
N PHE A 140 -13.84 -2.76 -13.87
CA PHE A 140 -13.30 -4.03 -13.40
C PHE A 140 -12.94 -4.01 -11.91
N PHE A 141 -12.40 -2.88 -11.40
CA PHE A 141 -11.99 -2.74 -10.00
C PHE A 141 -13.09 -2.24 -9.06
N TRP A 142 -14.23 -1.82 -9.58
CA TRP A 142 -15.33 -1.25 -8.80
C TRP A 142 -15.82 -2.12 -7.63
N PRO A 143 -15.84 -3.48 -7.71
CA PRO A 143 -16.20 -4.30 -6.56
C PRO A 143 -15.37 -4.02 -5.30
N ILE A 144 -14.11 -3.62 -5.44
CA ILE A 144 -13.24 -3.28 -4.30
C ILE A 144 -13.75 -2.00 -3.61
N PHE A 145 -14.07 -0.98 -4.41
CA PHE A 145 -14.53 0.32 -3.90
C PHE A 145 -15.94 0.25 -3.33
N ALA A 146 -16.83 -0.52 -3.96
CA ALA A 146 -18.17 -0.77 -3.43
C ALA A 146 -18.12 -1.49 -2.06
N GLU A 147 -17.17 -2.40 -1.87
CA GLU A 147 -17.00 -3.06 -0.58
C GLU A 147 -16.38 -2.12 0.46
N ALA A 148 -15.46 -1.26 0.08
CA ALA A 148 -14.90 -0.23 0.96
C ALA A 148 -15.99 0.75 1.44
N GLU A 149 -16.87 1.19 0.54
CA GLU A 149 -18.03 2.02 0.86
C GLU A 149 -18.98 1.30 1.83
N ARG A 150 -19.34 0.04 1.56
CA ARG A 150 -20.19 -0.77 2.44
C ARG A 150 -19.62 -0.89 3.85
N LEU A 151 -18.30 -1.00 3.97
CA LEU A 151 -17.58 -1.15 5.23
C LEU A 151 -17.27 0.19 5.92
N ASP A 152 -17.55 1.30 5.27
CA ASP A 152 -17.19 2.66 5.71
C ASP A 152 -15.69 2.80 6.03
N VAL A 153 -14.82 2.31 5.13
CA VAL A 153 -13.37 2.36 5.28
C VAL A 153 -12.70 2.97 4.05
N PRO A 154 -11.57 3.67 4.23
CA PRO A 154 -10.85 4.27 3.12
C PRO A 154 -10.07 3.24 2.30
N ILE A 155 -9.90 3.55 1.01
CA ILE A 155 -8.84 3.01 0.16
C ILE A 155 -7.74 4.06 0.05
N TYR A 156 -6.54 3.73 0.52
CA TYR A 156 -5.36 4.57 0.34
C TYR A 156 -4.74 4.29 -1.03
N LEU A 157 -4.82 5.28 -1.92
CA LEU A 157 -4.21 5.19 -3.25
C LEU A 157 -2.73 5.59 -3.16
N HIS A 158 -1.87 4.59 -3.10
CA HIS A 158 -0.43 4.80 -3.08
C HIS A 158 0.12 4.91 -4.52
N PRO A 159 1.06 5.81 -4.81
CA PRO A 159 1.66 5.90 -6.13
C PRO A 159 2.42 4.63 -6.53
N ALA A 160 2.55 4.43 -7.83
CA ALA A 160 3.40 3.41 -8.42
C ALA A 160 4.27 4.02 -9.52
N LEU A 161 5.13 3.19 -10.13
CA LEU A 161 5.81 3.62 -11.35
C LEU A 161 4.77 3.89 -12.44
N PRO A 162 4.91 4.98 -13.19
CA PRO A 162 4.09 5.23 -14.37
C PRO A 162 4.15 4.08 -15.37
N ASP A 163 3.17 4.03 -16.25
CA ASP A 163 3.20 3.10 -17.38
C ASP A 163 4.52 3.17 -18.15
N LYS A 164 4.90 2.03 -18.74
CA LYS A 164 6.17 1.90 -19.48
C LYS A 164 6.31 2.94 -20.58
N GLU A 165 5.25 3.19 -21.34
CA GLU A 165 5.27 4.16 -22.46
C GLU A 165 5.46 5.59 -21.96
N VAL A 166 4.84 5.94 -20.83
CA VAL A 166 5.05 7.23 -20.16
C VAL A 166 6.48 7.33 -19.63
N THR A 167 6.99 6.28 -19.00
CA THR A 167 8.36 6.24 -18.49
C THR A 167 9.37 6.43 -19.61
N GLU A 168 9.25 5.68 -20.69
CA GLU A 168 10.17 5.77 -21.83
C GLU A 168 10.10 7.14 -22.51
N ARG A 169 8.89 7.69 -22.69
CA ARG A 169 8.71 8.94 -23.41
C ARG A 169 9.09 10.19 -22.63
N TYR A 170 8.82 10.21 -21.30
CA TYR A 170 8.95 11.43 -20.49
C TYR A 170 10.23 11.44 -19.67
N TYR A 171 10.70 10.29 -19.22
CA TYR A 171 11.75 10.22 -18.21
C TYR A 171 13.04 9.53 -18.65
N ALA A 172 13.00 8.63 -19.62
CA ALA A 172 14.17 7.84 -20.05
C ALA A 172 15.43 8.68 -20.37
N PRO A 173 15.33 9.89 -20.98
CA PRO A 173 16.50 10.72 -21.24
C PRO A 173 17.26 11.15 -19.97
N TYR A 174 16.61 11.11 -18.81
CA TYR A 174 17.15 11.57 -17.54
C TYR A 174 17.42 10.43 -16.55
N ASP A 175 17.06 9.20 -16.87
CA ASP A 175 17.08 8.07 -15.92
C ASP A 175 18.49 7.80 -15.36
N ALA A 176 19.53 7.89 -16.20
CA ALA A 176 20.91 7.67 -15.78
C ALA A 176 21.43 8.75 -14.81
N SER A 177 21.00 10.00 -14.96
CA SER A 177 21.45 11.14 -14.15
C SER A 177 20.53 11.45 -12.98
N HIS A 178 19.25 11.12 -13.09
CA HIS A 178 18.20 11.43 -12.11
C HIS A 178 17.25 10.24 -11.89
N PRO A 179 17.72 9.11 -11.36
CA PRO A 179 16.94 7.86 -11.28
C PRO A 179 15.69 7.96 -10.40
N MET A 180 15.60 8.99 -9.56
CA MET A 180 14.43 9.23 -8.71
C MET A 180 13.35 10.06 -9.40
N LEU A 181 13.60 10.60 -10.61
CA LEU A 181 12.63 11.44 -11.31
C LEU A 181 11.34 10.68 -11.65
N THR A 182 11.47 9.44 -12.12
CA THR A 182 10.34 8.54 -12.41
C THR A 182 9.61 8.06 -11.15
N ARG A 183 10.23 8.27 -9.99
CA ARG A 183 9.80 7.78 -8.67
C ARG A 183 9.39 8.94 -7.76
N ALA A 184 9.87 8.91 -6.54
CA ALA A 184 9.50 9.81 -5.47
C ALA A 184 9.81 11.30 -5.74
N ALA A 185 10.77 11.62 -6.62
CA ALA A 185 11.07 13.01 -6.92
C ALA A 185 9.95 13.71 -7.74
N TRP A 186 9.24 12.96 -8.62
CA TRP A 186 8.19 13.54 -9.46
C TRP A 186 7.14 12.52 -9.94
N GLY A 187 7.57 11.43 -10.57
CA GLY A 187 6.71 10.49 -11.29
C GLY A 187 5.58 9.91 -10.43
N PHE A 188 5.86 9.63 -9.18
CA PHE A 188 4.85 9.11 -8.23
C PHE A 188 3.71 10.11 -8.01
N GLY A 189 4.03 11.40 -7.84
CA GLY A 189 3.00 12.43 -7.65
C GLY A 189 2.11 12.60 -8.87
N VAL A 190 2.71 12.57 -10.07
CA VAL A 190 1.98 12.66 -11.34
C VAL A 190 1.08 11.44 -11.54
N GLU A 191 1.59 10.25 -11.26
CA GLU A 191 0.83 9.00 -11.41
C GLU A 191 -0.37 8.96 -10.45
N ALA A 192 -0.16 9.23 -9.17
CA ALA A 192 -1.24 9.26 -8.18
C ALA A 192 -2.29 10.34 -8.52
N GLY A 193 -1.85 11.53 -8.94
CA GLY A 193 -2.75 12.61 -9.37
C GLY A 193 -3.56 12.22 -10.61
N THR A 194 -2.93 11.58 -11.59
CA THR A 194 -3.61 11.07 -12.80
C THR A 194 -4.69 10.06 -12.43
N GLN A 195 -4.38 9.10 -11.57
CA GLN A 195 -5.35 8.10 -11.13
C GLN A 195 -6.50 8.73 -10.34
N ALA A 196 -6.23 9.67 -9.44
CA ALA A 196 -7.27 10.37 -8.67
C ALA A 196 -8.24 11.12 -9.59
N ILE A 197 -7.74 11.87 -10.58
CA ILE A 197 -8.60 12.58 -11.56
C ILE A 197 -9.41 11.58 -12.39
N ARG A 198 -8.81 10.49 -12.84
CA ARG A 198 -9.52 9.44 -13.59
C ARG A 198 -10.64 8.82 -12.76
N MET A 199 -10.42 8.53 -11.49
CA MET A 199 -11.46 8.03 -10.57
C MET A 199 -12.62 9.01 -10.45
N ILE A 200 -12.36 10.32 -10.30
CA ILE A 200 -13.42 11.33 -10.26
C ILE A 200 -14.24 11.32 -11.56
N LEU A 201 -13.58 11.24 -12.71
CA LEU A 201 -14.23 11.29 -14.02
C LEU A 201 -14.92 9.97 -14.41
N SER A 202 -14.53 8.84 -13.83
CA SER A 202 -15.11 7.52 -14.15
C SER A 202 -16.54 7.33 -13.68
N GLY A 203 -16.98 8.13 -12.70
CA GLY A 203 -18.26 7.99 -12.03
C GLY A 203 -18.26 6.99 -10.87
N ILE A 204 -17.10 6.56 -10.40
CA ILE A 204 -16.99 5.60 -9.28
C ILE A 204 -17.57 6.13 -7.96
N PHE A 205 -17.72 7.46 -7.84
CA PHE A 205 -18.28 8.12 -6.67
C PHE A 205 -19.77 8.51 -6.82
N ASN A 206 -20.47 8.01 -7.86
CA ASN A 206 -21.87 8.35 -8.15
C ASN A 206 -22.85 7.31 -7.56
#